data_885efee24594f4183fc7cbde4f038894
#
_entry.id   885efee24594f4183fc7cbde4f038894
#
_cell.length_a   1.000
_cell.length_b   1.000
_cell.length_c   1.000
_cell.angle_alpha   90.00
_cell.angle_beta   90.00
_cell.angle_gamma   90.00
#
_symmetry.space_group_name_H-M   'P 1'
#
loop_
_entity.id
_entity.type
_entity.pdbx_description
1 polymer ?
#
loop_
_entity_poly.entity_id
_entity_poly.type
_entity_poly.pdbx_seq_one_letter_code
_entity_poly.pdbx_strand_id
1 'polypeptide(L)'
;MKKLLTFLSFITLFSTFSYSQISQDLSYQSIVRYANGNLVVSTDVEVDLAITSNGATVYSESHTATTSKNGLVSLRLGSKNISAFSAIDWGSGKHYVSATITVLDGYNYSVSTESELLPVPLSLIHI
;
A
#
# COMPACT_ATOMS: atom_id res chain seq x y z
N MET A 1 21.85 15.34 -43.69
CA MET A 1 20.52 15.68 -43.19
C MET A 1 19.67 14.44 -42.88
N LYS A 2 19.59 13.45 -43.76
CA LYS A 2 18.81 12.26 -43.50
C LYS A 2 19.34 11.47 -42.29
N LYS A 3 20.65 11.42 -42.06
CA LYS A 3 21.23 10.73 -40.93
C LYS A 3 20.91 11.40 -39.61
N LEU A 4 20.78 12.71 -39.58
CA LEU A 4 20.44 13.47 -38.38
C LEU A 4 19.00 13.24 -37.96
N LEU A 5 18.06 13.19 -38.91
CA LEU A 5 16.67 12.94 -38.63
C LEU A 5 16.44 11.52 -38.12
N THR A 6 17.12 10.52 -38.65
CA THR A 6 17.04 9.14 -38.19
C THR A 6 17.57 9.02 -36.77
N PHE A 7 18.62 9.73 -36.43
CA PHE A 7 19.21 9.71 -35.10
C PHE A 7 18.26 10.33 -34.06
N LEU A 8 17.61 11.43 -34.39
CA LEU A 8 16.63 12.07 -33.51
C LEU A 8 15.45 11.17 -33.25
N SER A 9 14.94 10.48 -34.26
CA SER A 9 13.84 9.54 -34.12
C SER A 9 14.18 8.40 -33.17
N PHE A 10 15.40 7.91 -33.21
CA PHE A 10 15.87 6.86 -32.33
C PHE A 10 15.93 7.30 -30.87
N ILE A 11 16.39 8.52 -30.59
CA ILE A 11 16.45 9.06 -29.23
C ILE A 11 15.05 9.24 -28.65
N THR A 12 14.09 9.69 -29.46
CA THR A 12 12.71 9.87 -29.01
C THR A 12 12.07 8.54 -28.62
N LEU A 13 12.37 7.47 -29.33
CA LEU A 13 11.86 6.14 -29.02
C LEU A 13 12.42 5.61 -27.69
N PHE A 14 13.67 5.91 -27.38
CA PHE A 14 14.33 5.43 -26.18
C PHE A 14 13.75 6.04 -24.89
N SER A 15 13.25 7.26 -24.96
CA SER A 15 12.74 7.97 -23.78
C SER A 15 11.40 7.45 -23.26
N THR A 16 10.68 6.61 -24.01
CA THR A 16 9.38 6.09 -23.60
C THR A 16 9.45 4.85 -22.73
N PHE A 17 10.63 4.27 -22.51
CA PHE A 17 10.77 3.03 -21.75
C PHE A 17 10.87 3.24 -20.23
N SER A 18 11.04 4.45 -19.74
CA SER A 18 11.38 4.70 -18.35
C SER A 18 10.20 4.65 -17.39
N TYR A 19 8.96 4.55 -17.85
CA TYR A 19 7.77 4.66 -16.99
C TYR A 19 7.10 3.34 -16.64
N SER A 20 7.52 2.22 -17.21
CA SER A 20 6.78 0.96 -17.10
C SER A 20 7.19 0.08 -15.93
N GLN A 21 8.10 0.52 -15.05
CA GLN A 21 8.70 -0.35 -14.05
C GLN A 21 8.50 0.08 -12.60
N ILE A 22 7.60 1.03 -12.33
CA ILE A 22 7.36 1.50 -10.97
C ILE A 22 6.30 0.62 -10.33
N SER A 23 6.66 0.02 -9.20
CA SER A 23 5.69 -0.74 -8.41
C SER A 23 4.64 0.20 -7.84
N GLN A 24 3.37 -0.19 -7.95
CA GLN A 24 2.26 0.64 -7.54
C GLN A 24 1.70 0.27 -6.17
N ASP A 25 2.11 -0.85 -5.60
CA ASP A 25 1.59 -1.28 -4.30
C ASP A 25 2.50 -0.85 -3.15
N LEU A 26 1.93 -0.86 -1.94
CA LEU A 26 2.63 -0.48 -0.72
C LEU A 26 2.74 -1.66 0.22
N SER A 27 3.84 -1.71 0.97
CA SER A 27 4.01 -2.69 2.03
C SER A 27 3.33 -2.19 3.30
N TYR A 28 2.47 -3.01 3.89
CA TYR A 28 1.81 -2.73 5.15
C TYR A 28 2.20 -3.79 6.17
N GLN A 29 2.67 -3.36 7.34
CA GLN A 29 3.02 -4.25 8.43
C GLN A 29 2.46 -3.73 9.73
N SER A 30 2.01 -4.64 10.59
CA SER A 30 1.47 -4.30 11.90
C SER A 30 1.71 -5.43 12.88
N ILE A 31 1.92 -5.07 14.15
CA ILE A 31 1.95 -6.03 15.25
C ILE A 31 0.58 -5.99 15.93
N VAL A 32 -0.06 -7.15 16.00
CA VAL A 32 -1.42 -7.26 16.52
C VAL A 32 -1.38 -7.70 17.98
N ARG A 33 -2.08 -6.93 18.83
CA ARG A 33 -2.19 -7.22 20.26
C ARG A 33 -3.64 -7.22 20.69
N TYR A 34 -3.94 -8.07 21.67
CA TYR A 34 -5.24 -8.01 22.36
C TYR A 34 -5.29 -6.76 23.26
N ALA A 35 -6.49 -6.45 23.78
CA ALA A 35 -6.70 -5.30 24.63
C ALA A 35 -5.82 -5.33 25.90
N ASN A 36 -5.48 -6.52 26.40
CA ASN A 36 -4.60 -6.69 27.56
C ASN A 36 -3.11 -6.55 27.24
N GLY A 37 -2.76 -6.26 26.00
CA GLY A 37 -1.36 -6.08 25.56
C GLY A 37 -0.66 -7.34 25.08
N ASN A 38 -1.28 -8.51 25.23
CA ASN A 38 -0.70 -9.76 24.75
C ASN A 38 -0.68 -9.80 23.22
N LEU A 39 0.38 -10.43 22.67
CA LEU A 39 0.49 -10.61 21.23
C LEU A 39 -0.55 -11.61 20.71
N VAL A 40 -1.11 -11.34 19.56
CA VAL A 40 -1.93 -12.29 18.82
C VAL A 40 -0.99 -13.17 18.01
N VAL A 41 -0.75 -14.38 18.50
CA VAL A 41 0.31 -15.27 18.00
C VAL A 41 -0.28 -16.35 17.12
N SER A 42 0.27 -16.51 15.92
CA SER A 42 -0.07 -17.63 15.01
C SER A 42 -1.59 -17.82 14.84
N THR A 43 -2.32 -16.73 14.71
CA THR A 43 -3.77 -16.72 14.67
C THR A 43 -4.25 -16.05 13.38
N ASP A 44 -5.30 -16.57 12.78
CA ASP A 44 -5.89 -15.98 11.59
C ASP A 44 -6.56 -14.65 11.91
N VAL A 45 -6.34 -13.67 11.06
CA VAL A 45 -6.93 -12.35 11.19
C VAL A 45 -7.47 -11.89 9.83
N GLU A 46 -8.52 -11.09 9.88
CA GLU A 46 -9.01 -10.35 8.73
C GLU A 46 -8.55 -8.91 8.84
N VAL A 47 -7.95 -8.39 7.77
CA VAL A 47 -7.43 -7.02 7.74
C VAL A 47 -8.18 -6.24 6.68
N ASP A 48 -8.98 -5.28 7.11
CA ASP A 48 -9.69 -4.36 6.22
C ASP A 48 -8.89 -3.07 6.13
N LEU A 49 -8.39 -2.79 4.94
CA LEU A 49 -7.58 -1.62 4.65
C LEU A 49 -8.37 -0.63 3.82
N ALA A 50 -8.30 0.65 4.19
CA ALA A 50 -8.92 1.72 3.44
C ALA A 50 -7.97 2.90 3.34
N ILE A 51 -7.95 3.55 2.17
CA ILE A 51 -7.24 4.79 1.98
C ILE A 51 -8.26 5.90 1.92
N THR A 52 -8.08 6.91 2.78
CA THR A 52 -8.99 8.05 2.86
C THR A 52 -8.25 9.32 2.48
N SER A 53 -8.98 10.24 1.86
CA SER A 53 -8.49 11.57 1.50
C SER A 53 -9.65 12.55 1.62
N ASN A 54 -9.42 13.68 2.28
CA ASN A 54 -10.44 14.70 2.49
C ASN A 54 -11.72 14.16 3.16
N GLY A 55 -11.57 13.19 4.06
CA GLY A 55 -12.68 12.59 4.78
C GLY A 55 -13.46 11.53 4.00
N ALA A 56 -13.04 11.18 2.80
CA ALA A 56 -13.72 10.19 1.97
C ALA A 56 -12.80 9.00 1.67
N THR A 57 -13.37 7.81 1.61
CA THR A 57 -12.65 6.60 1.22
C THR A 57 -12.44 6.63 -0.30
N VAL A 58 -11.18 6.59 -0.73
CA VAL A 58 -10.81 6.58 -2.14
C VAL A 58 -10.40 5.20 -2.63
N TYR A 59 -10.09 4.28 -1.71
CA TYR A 59 -9.72 2.90 -2.04
C TYR A 59 -9.92 2.02 -0.82
N SER A 60 -10.30 0.76 -1.01
CA SER A 60 -10.38 -0.21 0.08
C SER A 60 -10.11 -1.62 -0.44
N GLU A 61 -9.57 -2.45 0.44
CA GLU A 61 -9.38 -3.87 0.17
C GLU A 61 -9.36 -4.64 1.48
N SER A 62 -9.62 -5.97 1.40
CA SER A 62 -9.60 -6.85 2.56
C SER A 62 -8.64 -8.01 2.31
N HIS A 63 -7.97 -8.42 3.38
CA HIS A 63 -7.05 -9.56 3.38
C HIS A 63 -7.36 -10.49 4.53
N THR A 64 -7.12 -11.78 4.33
CA THR A 64 -7.06 -12.75 5.41
C THR A 64 -5.61 -13.20 5.54
N ALA A 65 -5.08 -13.17 6.75
CA ALA A 65 -3.68 -13.51 6.99
C ALA A 65 -3.56 -14.22 8.33
N THR A 66 -2.40 -14.81 8.58
CA THR A 66 -2.09 -15.45 9.86
C THR A 66 -0.94 -14.69 10.49
N THR A 67 -1.12 -14.27 11.74
CA THR A 67 -0.03 -13.59 12.46
C THR A 67 1.14 -14.53 12.69
N SER A 68 2.35 -13.96 12.72
CA SER A 68 3.55 -14.72 13.07
C SER A 68 3.58 -15.02 14.57
N LYS A 69 4.56 -15.79 15.01
CA LYS A 69 4.78 -16.02 16.46
C LYS A 69 5.12 -14.75 17.22
N ASN A 70 5.41 -13.65 16.54
CA ASN A 70 5.64 -12.35 17.14
C ASN A 70 4.44 -11.41 16.96
N GLY A 71 3.31 -11.93 16.49
CA GLY A 71 2.12 -11.13 16.27
C GLY A 71 2.15 -10.26 15.04
N LEU A 72 3.09 -10.48 14.13
CA LEU A 72 3.28 -9.65 12.94
C LEU A 72 2.36 -10.08 11.81
N VAL A 73 1.73 -9.10 11.17
CA VAL A 73 1.01 -9.24 9.90
C VAL A 73 1.73 -8.39 8.87
N SER A 74 1.94 -8.95 7.69
CA SER A 74 2.59 -8.26 6.58
C SER A 74 1.77 -8.47 5.30
N LEU A 75 1.40 -7.37 4.64
CA LEU A 75 0.51 -7.38 3.48
C LEU A 75 1.00 -6.40 2.42
N ARG A 76 0.50 -6.60 1.19
CA ARG A 76 0.73 -5.66 0.09
C ARG A 76 -0.55 -4.90 -0.19
N LEU A 77 -0.60 -3.64 0.25
CA LEU A 77 -1.74 -2.75 0.02
C LEU A 77 -1.73 -2.30 -1.44
N GLY A 78 -2.82 -2.50 -2.13
CA GLY A 78 -2.96 -2.18 -3.54
C GLY A 78 -2.92 -3.40 -4.46
N SER A 79 -2.53 -4.57 -3.94
CA SER A 79 -2.37 -5.79 -4.73
C SER A 79 -3.69 -6.41 -5.16
N LYS A 80 -4.77 -6.16 -4.43
CA LYS A 80 -6.09 -6.75 -4.73
C LYS A 80 -6.75 -6.12 -5.94
N ASN A 81 -6.51 -4.84 -6.17
CA ASN A 81 -7.06 -4.14 -7.33
C ASN A 81 -6.06 -3.07 -7.77
N ILE A 82 -5.11 -3.48 -8.59
CA ILE A 82 -4.02 -2.62 -9.03
C ILE A 82 -4.55 -1.42 -9.82
N SER A 83 -5.56 -1.62 -10.64
CA SER A 83 -6.14 -0.54 -11.46
C SER A 83 -6.75 0.56 -10.61
N ALA A 84 -7.56 0.19 -9.60
CA ALA A 84 -8.17 1.16 -8.71
C ALA A 84 -7.12 1.85 -7.84
N PHE A 85 -6.14 1.11 -7.35
CA PHE A 85 -5.06 1.67 -6.55
C PHE A 85 -4.22 2.67 -7.34
N SER A 86 -3.91 2.35 -8.60
CA SER A 86 -3.15 3.23 -9.48
C SER A 86 -3.92 4.49 -9.87
N ALA A 87 -5.25 4.45 -9.79
CA ALA A 87 -6.10 5.59 -10.14
C ALA A 87 -6.21 6.62 -9.00
N ILE A 88 -5.66 6.33 -7.81
CA ILE A 88 -5.69 7.27 -6.70
C ILE A 88 -4.89 8.52 -7.06
N ASP A 89 -5.50 9.68 -6.86
CA ASP A 89 -4.83 10.96 -7.07
C ASP A 89 -4.06 11.34 -5.79
N TRP A 90 -2.84 10.88 -5.70
CA TRP A 90 -1.99 11.13 -4.54
C TRP A 90 -1.61 12.60 -4.36
N GLY A 91 -1.76 13.40 -5.41
CA GLY A 91 -1.46 14.83 -5.35
C GLY A 91 -2.60 15.69 -4.86
N SER A 92 -3.79 15.12 -4.62
CA SER A 92 -4.99 15.91 -4.30
C SER A 92 -5.13 16.28 -2.83
N GLY A 93 -4.11 16.05 -2.00
CA GLY A 93 -4.14 16.35 -0.58
C GLY A 93 -3.54 15.23 0.24
N LYS A 94 -3.82 15.26 1.54
CA LYS A 94 -3.30 14.25 2.46
C LYS A 94 -4.09 12.95 2.32
N HIS A 95 -3.39 11.84 2.41
CA HIS A 95 -3.97 10.50 2.36
C HIS A 95 -3.62 9.76 3.65
N TYR A 96 -4.56 8.95 4.12
CA TYR A 96 -4.41 8.17 5.33
C TYR A 96 -4.73 6.71 5.02
N VAL A 97 -4.00 5.80 5.65
CA VAL A 97 -4.38 4.39 5.64
C VAL A 97 -5.07 4.06 6.96
N SER A 98 -6.25 3.49 6.85
CA SER A 98 -7.04 3.02 7.98
C SER A 98 -7.06 1.49 7.92
N ALA A 99 -6.72 0.85 9.02
CA ALA A 99 -6.70 -0.61 9.09
C ALA A 99 -7.59 -1.06 10.24
N THR A 100 -8.51 -1.99 9.95
CA THR A 100 -9.29 -2.67 10.97
C THR A 100 -8.89 -4.13 10.93
N ILE A 101 -8.35 -4.62 12.04
CA ILE A 101 -7.88 -5.99 12.16
C ILE A 101 -8.82 -6.74 13.10
N THR A 102 -9.46 -7.78 12.59
CA THR A 102 -10.35 -8.64 13.35
C THR A 102 -9.70 -9.99 13.55
N VAL A 103 -9.58 -10.41 14.80
CA VAL A 103 -8.97 -11.69 15.16
C VAL A 103 -10.03 -12.79 15.04
N LEU A 104 -9.75 -13.79 14.22
CA LEU A 104 -10.69 -14.85 13.89
C LEU A 104 -10.50 -16.05 14.83
N ASP A 105 -10.61 -15.80 16.13
CA ASP A 105 -10.41 -16.85 17.17
C ASP A 105 -11.70 -17.22 17.90
N GLY A 106 -12.84 -16.80 17.38
CA GLY A 106 -14.13 -17.04 18.00
C GLY A 106 -14.64 -15.90 18.87
N TYR A 107 -13.75 -15.05 19.39
CA TYR A 107 -14.14 -13.87 20.17
C TYR A 107 -14.30 -12.64 19.31
N ASN A 108 -13.75 -12.66 18.09
CA ASN A 108 -13.83 -11.58 17.11
C ASN A 108 -13.36 -10.24 17.64
N TYR A 109 -12.28 -10.25 18.41
CA TYR A 109 -11.64 -9.00 18.86
C TYR A 109 -11.21 -8.18 17.65
N SER A 110 -11.50 -6.88 17.68
CA SER A 110 -11.20 -6.00 16.56
C SER A 110 -10.46 -4.75 17.06
N VAL A 111 -9.47 -4.31 16.31
CA VAL A 111 -8.71 -3.11 16.59
C VAL A 111 -8.57 -2.30 15.31
N SER A 112 -8.70 -0.98 15.41
CA SER A 112 -8.57 -0.06 14.28
C SER A 112 -7.44 0.91 14.52
N THR A 113 -6.68 1.19 13.45
CA THR A 113 -5.59 2.18 13.47
C THR A 113 -5.69 3.05 12.23
N GLU A 114 -5.11 4.26 12.31
CA GLU A 114 -5.03 5.17 11.18
C GLU A 114 -3.66 5.82 11.17
N SER A 115 -3.05 5.91 9.99
CA SER A 115 -1.75 6.52 9.80
C SER A 115 -1.75 7.38 8.56
N GLU A 116 -1.08 8.53 8.62
CA GLU A 116 -0.91 9.38 7.45
C GLU A 116 0.11 8.76 6.50
N LEU A 117 -0.23 8.75 5.21
CA LEU A 117 0.69 8.33 4.16
C LEU A 117 1.45 9.56 3.66
N LEU A 118 2.73 9.62 3.99
CA LEU A 118 3.59 10.71 3.58
C LEU A 118 4.28 10.34 2.27
N PRO A 119 4.14 11.15 1.21
CA PRO A 119 4.88 10.90 -0.02
C PRO A 119 6.37 11.11 0.24
N VAL A 120 7.19 10.15 -0.19
CA VAL A 120 8.64 10.25 -0.10
C VAL A 120 9.15 10.72 -1.46
N PRO A 121 9.75 11.91 -1.55
CA PRO A 121 10.33 12.36 -2.81
C PRO A 121 11.41 11.40 -3.31
N LEU A 122 11.45 11.18 -4.61
CA LEU A 122 12.43 10.29 -5.23
C LEU A 122 13.87 10.67 -4.89
N SER A 123 14.13 11.95 -4.69
CA SER A 123 15.45 12.43 -4.31
C SER A 123 15.92 11.92 -2.94
N LEU A 124 15.03 11.53 -2.05
CA LEU A 124 15.36 10.98 -0.74
C LEU A 124 15.67 9.48 -0.80
N ILE A 125 15.24 8.79 -1.83
CA ILE A 125 15.44 7.36 -1.98
C ILE A 125 16.89 7.05 -2.36
N HIS A 126 17.59 8.00 -2.95
CA HIS A 126 18.96 7.84 -3.44
C HIS A 126 20.03 8.25 -2.41
N ILE A 127 19.62 8.64 -1.25
CA ILE A 127 20.52 9.00 -0.18
C ILE A 127 20.81 7.78 0.69
#